data_84894924611ced0bd4add3ecf84c901d
#
_entry.id   84894924611ced0bd4add3ecf84c901d
#
_cell.length_a   1.000
_cell.length_b   1.000
_cell.length_c   1.000
_cell.angle_alpha   90.00
_cell.angle_beta   90.00
_cell.angle_gamma   90.00
#
_symmetry.space_group_name_H-M   'P 1'
#
loop_
_entity.id
_entity.type
_entity.pdbx_description
1 polymer ?
#
loop_
_entity_poly.entity_id
_entity_poly.type
_entity_poly.pdbx_seq_one_letter_code
_entity_poly.pdbx_strand_id
1 'polypeptide(L)'
;DYTMAVDTIMPDGQTLQIGTVHNLGQTFAKTFDITFEDKDGEHKYVYQTCAGLSDRVVAAMIASHGDEKGLSLPSMVSPNHVTIIPILFKKGKEDVLNKCENIKEQLEAVGLRVNIDDRDIRPGKKFYDWELKGTPIKLELGPRDLENNITIAMRRDNLEKVEIDLDDLLADNILNLIAEYDKNLNSKSWAFLEDHVKFTADLNEVPKLIEDGYVVSFNWCGDDDCGKQIEEETGYDILGIYEELDGESGLKCIKDGEDAKYVALIAKTY
;
A
#
# COMPACT_ATOMS: atom_id res chain seq x y z
N ASP A 1 13.12 -19.95 17.36
CA ASP A 1 13.01 -19.65 15.92
C ASP A 1 11.54 -19.34 15.64
N TYR A 2 11.27 -18.31 14.84
CA TYR A 2 9.91 -17.89 14.50
C TYR A 2 9.87 -17.25 13.11
N THR A 3 8.67 -17.18 12.53
CA THR A 3 8.39 -16.47 11.28
C THR A 3 7.31 -15.43 11.53
N MET A 4 7.52 -14.22 11.02
CA MET A 4 6.48 -13.21 10.91
C MET A 4 6.04 -13.12 9.44
N ALA A 5 4.76 -13.30 9.17
CA ALA A 5 4.16 -13.03 7.88
C ALA A 5 3.79 -11.53 7.78
N VAL A 6 3.87 -11.00 6.57
CA VAL A 6 3.36 -9.68 6.22
C VAL A 6 2.27 -9.91 5.19
N ASP A 7 1.03 -9.83 5.64
CA ASP A 7 -0.15 -10.08 4.84
C ASP A 7 -0.92 -8.78 4.61
N THR A 8 -1.62 -8.70 3.49
CA THR A 8 -2.54 -7.61 3.18
C THR A 8 -3.92 -8.17 2.87
N ILE A 9 -4.97 -7.39 3.16
CA ILE A 9 -6.33 -7.72 2.77
C ILE A 9 -6.57 -7.15 1.38
N MET A 10 -6.93 -8.01 0.44
CA MET A 10 -7.26 -7.62 -0.92
C MET A 10 -8.70 -7.11 -1.02
N PRO A 11 -9.08 -6.36 -2.07
CA PRO A 11 -10.43 -5.79 -2.20
C PRO A 11 -11.59 -6.80 -2.16
N ASP A 12 -11.32 -8.07 -2.41
CA ASP A 12 -12.28 -9.17 -2.32
C ASP A 12 -12.34 -9.84 -0.94
N GLY A 13 -11.62 -9.29 0.06
CA GLY A 13 -11.59 -9.79 1.42
C GLY A 13 -10.62 -10.94 1.67
N GLN A 14 -9.95 -11.48 0.64
CA GLN A 14 -8.94 -12.52 0.82
C GLN A 14 -7.61 -11.91 1.26
N THR A 15 -6.82 -12.68 2.00
CA THR A 15 -5.48 -12.26 2.39
C THR A 15 -4.43 -12.70 1.38
N LEU A 16 -3.47 -11.83 1.11
CA LEU A 16 -2.32 -12.10 0.26
C LEU A 16 -1.04 -11.87 1.05
N GLN A 17 -0.24 -12.91 1.21
CA GLN A 17 1.08 -12.77 1.81
C GLN A 17 2.04 -12.07 0.84
N ILE A 18 2.55 -10.93 1.26
CA ILE A 18 3.45 -10.09 0.46
C ILE A 18 4.91 -10.17 0.89
N GLY A 19 5.17 -10.66 2.10
CA GLY A 19 6.51 -10.79 2.61
C GLY A 19 6.62 -11.66 3.85
N THR A 20 7.85 -11.97 4.24
CA THR A 20 8.17 -12.72 5.46
C THR A 20 9.42 -12.20 6.12
N VAL A 21 9.49 -12.36 7.44
CA VAL A 21 10.71 -12.18 8.24
C VAL A 21 10.89 -13.42 9.10
N HIS A 22 12.04 -14.07 8.95
CA HIS A 22 12.37 -15.29 9.68
C HIS A 22 13.50 -15.03 10.67
N ASN A 23 13.33 -15.46 11.91
CA ASN A 23 14.43 -15.69 12.83
C ASN A 23 14.78 -17.18 12.75
N LEU A 24 15.86 -17.48 12.07
CA LEU A 24 16.32 -18.86 11.79
C LEU A 24 17.19 -19.44 12.92
N GLY A 25 17.46 -18.63 13.96
CA GLY A 25 18.35 -19.02 15.04
C GLY A 25 19.70 -19.54 14.53
N GLN A 26 20.10 -20.71 14.95
CA GLN A 26 21.35 -21.38 14.55
C GLN A 26 21.12 -22.64 13.70
N THR A 27 19.89 -22.92 13.28
CA THR A 27 19.52 -24.18 12.61
C THR A 27 20.35 -24.41 11.35
N PHE A 28 20.36 -23.43 10.43
CA PHE A 28 21.17 -23.53 9.20
C PHE A 28 22.68 -23.38 9.48
N ALA A 29 23.06 -22.55 10.44
CA ALA A 29 24.46 -22.39 10.79
C ALA A 29 25.08 -23.70 11.26
N LYS A 30 24.38 -24.50 12.06
CA LYS A 30 24.82 -25.84 12.49
C LYS A 30 24.85 -26.83 11.33
N THR A 31 23.85 -26.81 10.45
CA THR A 31 23.77 -27.72 9.30
C THR A 31 24.89 -27.47 8.29
N PHE A 32 25.24 -26.21 8.05
CA PHE A 32 26.26 -25.81 7.05
C PHE A 32 27.61 -25.45 7.67
N ASP A 33 27.78 -25.68 8.97
CA ASP A 33 29.01 -25.39 9.74
C ASP A 33 29.48 -23.93 9.60
N ILE A 34 28.56 -22.98 9.71
CA ILE A 34 28.85 -21.55 9.58
C ILE A 34 29.17 -21.00 10.96
N THR A 35 30.47 -20.80 11.22
CA THR A 35 31.00 -20.34 12.52
C THR A 35 31.69 -18.99 12.40
N PHE A 36 31.86 -18.33 13.52
CA PHE A 36 32.69 -17.14 13.66
C PHE A 36 33.60 -17.30 14.91
N GLU A 37 34.75 -16.66 14.91
CA GLU A 37 35.59 -16.55 16.08
C GLU A 37 35.09 -15.41 16.97
N ASP A 38 34.73 -15.75 18.20
CA ASP A 38 34.29 -14.76 19.19
C ASP A 38 35.49 -14.05 19.85
N LYS A 39 35.21 -13.01 20.61
CA LYS A 39 36.23 -12.19 21.32
C LYS A 39 37.14 -13.00 22.23
N ASP A 40 36.68 -14.14 22.69
CA ASP A 40 37.43 -15.08 23.55
C ASP A 40 38.24 -16.09 22.74
N GLY A 41 38.28 -15.99 21.39
CA GLY A 41 38.98 -16.91 20.50
C GLY A 41 38.26 -18.24 20.28
N GLU A 42 37.00 -18.38 20.72
CA GLU A 42 36.20 -19.57 20.52
C GLU A 42 35.36 -19.48 19.22
N HIS A 43 35.26 -20.60 18.51
CA HIS A 43 34.37 -20.72 17.36
C HIS A 43 32.93 -20.99 17.80
N LYS A 44 32.00 -20.09 17.42
CA LYS A 44 30.58 -20.19 17.72
C LYS A 44 29.76 -20.15 16.44
N TYR A 45 28.60 -20.85 16.42
CA TYR A 45 27.67 -20.78 15.30
C TYR A 45 26.98 -19.42 15.24
N VAL A 46 26.83 -18.89 14.04
CA VAL A 46 26.14 -17.61 13.80
C VAL A 46 24.63 -17.76 14.01
N TYR A 47 23.98 -16.68 14.47
CA TYR A 47 22.53 -16.52 14.39
C TYR A 47 22.17 -15.90 13.05
N GLN A 48 21.08 -16.36 12.46
CA GLN A 48 20.67 -15.94 11.11
C GLN A 48 19.23 -15.40 11.13
N THR A 49 19.03 -14.33 10.39
CA THR A 49 17.73 -13.80 10.05
C THR A 49 17.60 -13.71 8.53
N CYS A 50 16.39 -13.84 8.03
CA CYS A 50 16.08 -13.71 6.61
C CYS A 50 14.80 -12.88 6.46
N ALA A 51 14.81 -11.92 5.55
CA ALA A 51 13.61 -11.18 5.17
C ALA A 51 13.43 -11.26 3.66
N GLY A 52 12.21 -11.49 3.24
CA GLY A 52 11.86 -11.59 1.82
C GLY A 52 10.59 -10.82 1.50
N LEU A 53 10.65 -10.03 0.43
CA LEU A 53 9.49 -9.42 -0.21
C LEU A 53 9.40 -9.97 -1.64
N SER A 54 8.18 -10.20 -2.11
CA SER A 54 7.94 -10.64 -3.49
C SER A 54 7.31 -9.53 -4.32
N ASP A 55 7.22 -9.73 -5.62
CA ASP A 55 6.49 -8.87 -6.57
C ASP A 55 4.97 -8.77 -6.27
N ARG A 56 4.44 -9.64 -5.38
CA ARG A 56 3.08 -9.52 -4.83
C ARG A 56 2.84 -8.17 -4.15
N VAL A 57 3.88 -7.52 -3.62
CA VAL A 57 3.78 -6.15 -3.08
C VAL A 57 3.26 -5.17 -4.12
N VAL A 58 3.72 -5.29 -5.38
CA VAL A 58 3.25 -4.44 -6.48
C VAL A 58 1.80 -4.75 -6.82
N ALA A 59 1.43 -6.04 -6.88
CA ALA A 59 0.05 -6.45 -7.12
C ALA A 59 -0.90 -5.95 -6.01
N ALA A 60 -0.50 -6.09 -4.75
CA ALA A 60 -1.24 -5.59 -3.60
C ALA A 60 -1.43 -4.07 -3.65
N MET A 61 -0.37 -3.31 -3.94
CA MET A 61 -0.44 -1.85 -4.08
C MET A 61 -1.41 -1.44 -5.19
N ILE A 62 -1.36 -2.10 -6.34
CA ILE A 62 -2.27 -1.82 -7.47
C ILE A 62 -3.71 -2.09 -7.07
N ALA A 63 -3.98 -3.23 -6.45
CA ALA A 63 -5.32 -3.62 -6.05
C ALA A 63 -5.89 -2.75 -4.93
N SER A 64 -5.06 -2.36 -3.94
CA SER A 64 -5.51 -1.56 -2.79
C SER A 64 -5.78 -0.09 -3.15
N HIS A 65 -5.07 0.48 -4.13
CA HIS A 65 -5.17 1.90 -4.45
C HIS A 65 -5.86 2.18 -5.79
N GLY A 66 -5.96 1.18 -6.67
CA GLY A 66 -6.64 1.32 -7.96
C GLY A 66 -8.16 1.48 -7.81
N ASP A 67 -8.77 2.05 -8.83
CA ASP A 67 -10.22 2.18 -8.94
C ASP A 67 -10.70 1.87 -10.36
N GLU A 68 -11.99 2.05 -10.64
CA GLU A 68 -12.60 1.84 -11.97
C GLU A 68 -11.99 2.69 -13.08
N LYS A 69 -11.24 3.76 -12.76
CA LYS A 69 -10.57 4.65 -13.72
C LYS A 69 -9.14 4.23 -14.02
N GLY A 70 -8.57 3.34 -13.22
CA GLY A 70 -7.22 2.82 -13.40
C GLY A 70 -6.36 2.85 -12.15
N LEU A 71 -5.04 2.96 -12.36
CA LEU A 71 -4.07 2.99 -11.27
C LEU A 71 -4.19 4.26 -10.43
N SER A 72 -3.82 4.16 -9.15
CA SER A 72 -3.61 5.27 -8.25
C SER A 72 -2.30 5.00 -7.50
N LEU A 73 -1.19 5.46 -8.06
CA LEU A 73 0.14 5.08 -7.59
C LEU A 73 0.63 6.06 -6.52
N PRO A 74 1.09 5.59 -5.35
CA PRO A 74 1.80 6.45 -4.40
C PRO A 74 2.94 7.20 -5.09
N SER A 75 3.16 8.46 -4.71
CA SER A 75 4.12 9.32 -5.42
C SER A 75 5.53 8.74 -5.46
N MET A 76 5.93 8.05 -4.39
CA MET A 76 7.25 7.41 -4.28
C MET A 76 7.52 6.42 -5.42
N VAL A 77 6.52 5.65 -5.85
CA VAL A 77 6.64 4.59 -6.87
C VAL A 77 6.13 5.01 -8.24
N SER A 78 5.39 6.10 -8.34
CA SER A 78 4.88 6.60 -9.62
C SER A 78 6.03 6.99 -10.56
N PRO A 79 6.03 6.57 -11.83
CA PRO A 79 7.05 7.00 -12.80
C PRO A 79 7.10 8.51 -12.99
N ASN A 80 5.94 9.17 -12.91
CA ASN A 80 5.81 10.62 -12.97
C ASN A 80 4.99 11.11 -11.78
N HIS A 81 5.48 12.11 -11.06
CA HIS A 81 4.71 12.81 -10.03
C HIS A 81 3.65 13.70 -10.68
N VAL A 82 4.04 14.37 -11.77
CA VAL A 82 3.22 15.34 -12.46
C VAL A 82 3.22 15.05 -13.96
N THR A 83 2.04 15.13 -14.58
CA THR A 83 1.93 15.22 -16.04
C THR A 83 1.26 16.52 -16.44
N ILE A 84 1.96 17.32 -17.23
CA ILE A 84 1.45 18.56 -17.81
C ILE A 84 0.75 18.21 -19.12
N ILE A 85 -0.49 18.65 -19.26
CA ILE A 85 -1.32 18.45 -20.45
C ILE A 85 -1.61 19.77 -21.09
N PRO A 86 -0.81 20.17 -22.11
CA PRO A 86 -1.06 21.40 -22.85
C PRO A 86 -2.34 21.29 -23.69
N ILE A 87 -3.19 22.29 -23.57
CA ILE A 87 -4.40 22.45 -24.40
C ILE A 87 -4.04 23.37 -25.56
N LEU A 88 -3.72 22.76 -26.70
CA LEU A 88 -3.16 23.46 -27.85
C LEU A 88 -4.23 23.91 -28.85
N PHE A 89 -4.22 25.19 -29.18
CA PHE A 89 -4.95 25.77 -30.28
C PHE A 89 -3.96 26.29 -31.34
N LYS A 90 -4.42 26.53 -32.59
CA LYS A 90 -3.54 27.02 -33.66
C LYS A 90 -2.84 28.32 -33.29
N LYS A 91 -3.53 29.23 -32.56
CA LYS A 91 -2.98 30.48 -32.06
C LYS A 91 -2.44 30.30 -30.64
N GLY A 92 -1.25 30.74 -30.36
CA GLY A 92 -0.63 30.67 -29.04
C GLY A 92 -0.06 29.29 -28.65
N LYS A 93 0.10 28.37 -29.59
CA LYS A 93 0.65 27.03 -29.34
C LYS A 93 2.05 27.08 -28.75
N GLU A 94 2.94 27.90 -29.33
CA GLU A 94 4.34 28.00 -28.90
C GLU A 94 4.45 28.58 -27.49
N ASP A 95 3.65 29.59 -27.16
CA ASP A 95 3.66 30.23 -25.84
C ASP A 95 3.23 29.23 -24.74
N VAL A 96 2.19 28.43 -25.00
CA VAL A 96 1.73 27.37 -24.07
C VAL A 96 2.83 26.32 -23.88
N LEU A 97 3.44 25.83 -24.96
CA LEU A 97 4.51 24.82 -24.87
C LEU A 97 5.72 25.35 -24.13
N ASN A 98 6.17 26.56 -24.43
CA ASN A 98 7.29 27.21 -23.72
C ASN A 98 7.02 27.35 -22.22
N LYS A 99 5.77 27.71 -21.84
CA LYS A 99 5.40 27.78 -20.42
C LYS A 99 5.35 26.41 -19.78
N CYS A 100 4.88 25.37 -20.50
CA CYS A 100 4.92 24.00 -20.00
C CYS A 100 6.35 23.52 -19.72
N GLU A 101 7.29 23.81 -20.60
CA GLU A 101 8.71 23.48 -20.38
C GLU A 101 9.28 24.23 -19.17
N ASN A 102 8.97 25.54 -19.04
CA ASN A 102 9.39 26.31 -17.88
C ASN A 102 8.83 25.75 -16.56
N ILE A 103 7.54 25.39 -16.53
CA ILE A 103 6.91 24.73 -15.37
C ILE A 103 7.62 23.40 -15.06
N LYS A 104 7.90 22.60 -16.08
CA LYS A 104 8.62 21.33 -15.93
C LYS A 104 9.99 21.56 -15.29
N GLU A 105 10.78 22.49 -15.81
CA GLU A 105 12.10 22.81 -15.26
C GLU A 105 12.03 23.24 -13.79
N GLN A 106 11.06 24.08 -13.42
CA GLN A 106 10.84 24.50 -12.02
C GLN A 106 10.52 23.32 -11.11
N LEU A 107 9.64 22.41 -11.54
CA LEU A 107 9.23 21.25 -10.75
C LEU A 107 10.35 20.20 -10.68
N GLU A 108 11.10 19.99 -11.76
CA GLU A 108 12.27 19.10 -11.76
C GLU A 108 13.40 19.62 -10.87
N ALA A 109 13.57 20.92 -10.75
CA ALA A 109 14.55 21.54 -9.87
C ALA A 109 14.32 21.22 -8.37
N VAL A 110 13.07 20.93 -7.98
CA VAL A 110 12.71 20.47 -6.62
C VAL A 110 12.60 18.94 -6.50
N GLY A 111 13.11 18.20 -7.49
CA GLY A 111 13.20 16.74 -7.47
C GLY A 111 11.94 15.99 -7.94
N LEU A 112 10.98 16.67 -8.54
CA LEU A 112 9.79 16.02 -9.09
C LEU A 112 10.09 15.40 -10.47
N ARG A 113 9.49 14.24 -10.73
CA ARG A 113 9.50 13.60 -12.05
C ARG A 113 8.32 14.13 -12.85
N VAL A 114 8.60 14.87 -13.91
CA VAL A 114 7.58 15.59 -14.69
C VAL A 114 7.58 15.13 -16.15
N ASN A 115 6.39 14.89 -16.67
CA ASN A 115 6.17 14.59 -18.08
C ASN A 115 5.27 15.66 -18.72
N ILE A 116 5.52 15.98 -20.00
CA ILE A 116 4.63 16.81 -20.81
C ILE A 116 4.00 15.91 -21.88
N ASP A 117 2.67 15.88 -21.94
CA ASP A 117 1.95 15.16 -22.99
C ASP A 117 1.60 16.10 -24.16
N ASP A 118 2.53 16.27 -25.07
CA ASP A 118 2.40 17.10 -26.26
C ASP A 118 1.81 16.38 -27.49
N ARG A 119 1.39 15.11 -27.32
CA ARG A 119 0.80 14.31 -28.41
C ARG A 119 -0.34 15.06 -29.10
N ASP A 120 -0.39 14.97 -30.43
CA ASP A 120 -1.47 15.58 -31.24
C ASP A 120 -2.76 14.72 -31.21
N ILE A 121 -3.38 14.64 -30.03
CA ILE A 121 -4.65 13.97 -29.79
C ILE A 121 -5.55 14.86 -28.93
N ARG A 122 -6.85 14.54 -28.90
CA ARG A 122 -7.83 15.30 -28.12
C ARG A 122 -7.45 15.32 -26.63
N PRO A 123 -7.53 16.50 -25.94
CA PRO A 123 -7.18 16.61 -24.52
C PRO A 123 -7.89 15.58 -23.64
N GLY A 124 -9.19 15.33 -23.84
CA GLY A 124 -9.94 14.35 -23.07
C GLY A 124 -9.34 12.93 -23.10
N LYS A 125 -8.71 12.52 -24.24
CA LYS A 125 -8.02 11.24 -24.33
C LYS A 125 -6.71 11.25 -23.51
N LYS A 126 -5.98 12.35 -23.52
CA LYS A 126 -4.77 12.53 -22.68
C LYS A 126 -5.15 12.41 -21.20
N PHE A 127 -6.19 13.08 -20.74
CA PHE A 127 -6.67 13.00 -19.37
C PHE A 127 -6.99 11.57 -18.96
N TYR A 128 -7.75 10.87 -19.78
CA TYR A 128 -8.10 9.47 -19.55
C TYR A 128 -6.86 8.56 -19.49
N ASP A 129 -5.94 8.70 -20.46
CA ASP A 129 -4.72 7.90 -20.52
C ASP A 129 -3.86 8.06 -19.25
N TRP A 130 -3.80 9.28 -18.67
CA TRP A 130 -3.00 9.56 -17.47
C TRP A 130 -3.73 9.23 -16.17
N GLU A 131 -5.07 9.23 -16.18
CA GLU A 131 -5.88 8.63 -15.10
C GLU A 131 -5.64 7.12 -15.03
N LEU A 132 -5.73 6.45 -16.18
CA LEU A 132 -5.48 5.02 -16.28
C LEU A 132 -4.07 4.64 -15.76
N LYS A 133 -3.06 5.45 -16.08
CA LYS A 133 -1.67 5.25 -15.62
C LYS A 133 -1.41 5.62 -14.16
N GLY A 134 -2.36 6.27 -13.49
CA GLY A 134 -2.26 6.58 -12.06
C GLY A 134 -1.27 7.70 -11.72
N THR A 135 -1.04 8.67 -12.61
CA THR A 135 -0.19 9.82 -12.30
C THR A 135 -0.82 10.65 -11.17
N PRO A 136 -0.10 10.92 -10.06
CA PRO A 136 -0.64 11.63 -8.90
C PRO A 136 -1.28 12.97 -9.22
N ILE A 137 -0.59 13.82 -9.97
CA ILE A 137 -1.04 15.17 -10.32
C ILE A 137 -1.05 15.35 -11.84
N LYS A 138 -2.13 15.88 -12.37
CA LYS A 138 -2.22 16.38 -13.74
C LYS A 138 -2.33 17.89 -13.71
N LEU A 139 -1.56 18.59 -14.57
CA LEU A 139 -1.67 20.02 -14.77
C LEU A 139 -2.24 20.30 -16.15
N GLU A 140 -3.31 21.07 -16.22
CA GLU A 140 -3.90 21.56 -17.45
C GLU A 140 -3.39 22.99 -17.71
N LEU A 141 -2.92 23.25 -18.90
CA LEU A 141 -2.49 24.60 -19.30
C LEU A 141 -2.93 24.90 -20.73
N GLY A 142 -3.78 25.90 -20.88
CA GLY A 142 -4.23 26.43 -22.15
C GLY A 142 -3.96 27.92 -22.30
N PRO A 143 -4.30 28.55 -23.44
CA PRO A 143 -4.07 29.97 -23.66
C PRO A 143 -4.78 30.90 -22.65
N ARG A 144 -5.98 30.52 -22.21
CA ARG A 144 -6.72 31.28 -21.19
C ARG A 144 -6.09 31.23 -19.82
N ASP A 145 -5.58 30.04 -19.46
CA ASP A 145 -4.91 29.83 -18.18
C ASP A 145 -3.61 30.64 -18.17
N LEU A 146 -2.89 30.67 -19.30
CA LEU A 146 -1.70 31.47 -19.47
C LEU A 146 -2.00 32.98 -19.38
N GLU A 147 -3.09 33.48 -20.00
CA GLU A 147 -3.52 34.88 -19.90
C GLU A 147 -3.83 35.28 -18.45
N ASN A 148 -4.37 34.36 -17.65
CA ASN A 148 -4.71 34.56 -16.23
C ASN A 148 -3.55 34.25 -15.29
N ASN A 149 -2.41 33.78 -15.81
CA ASN A 149 -1.23 33.35 -15.05
C ASN A 149 -1.56 32.22 -14.05
N ILE A 150 -2.41 31.26 -14.43
CA ILE A 150 -2.80 30.11 -13.62
C ILE A 150 -2.56 28.79 -14.35
N THR A 151 -2.58 27.69 -13.62
CA THR A 151 -2.76 26.33 -14.12
C THR A 151 -3.83 25.61 -13.32
N ILE A 152 -4.48 24.62 -13.92
CA ILE A 152 -5.45 23.77 -13.21
C ILE A 152 -4.76 22.47 -12.83
N ALA A 153 -4.57 22.26 -11.54
CA ALA A 153 -4.08 20.99 -11.00
C ALA A 153 -5.25 20.08 -10.68
N MET A 154 -5.12 18.79 -11.02
CA MET A 154 -6.09 17.74 -10.64
C MET A 154 -5.37 16.59 -9.96
N ARG A 155 -5.81 16.21 -8.77
CA ARG A 155 -5.34 15.04 -8.01
C ARG A 155 -6.02 13.78 -8.52
N ARG A 156 -5.26 12.68 -8.60
CA ARG A 156 -5.79 11.39 -9.07
C ARG A 156 -6.71 10.69 -8.06
N ASP A 157 -6.48 10.90 -6.76
CA ASP A 157 -7.16 10.20 -5.66
C ASP A 157 -8.61 10.64 -5.39
N ASN A 158 -8.94 11.89 -5.75
CA ASN A 158 -10.28 12.47 -5.53
C ASN A 158 -10.84 13.21 -6.74
N LEU A 159 -10.02 13.42 -7.79
CA LEU A 159 -10.33 14.14 -9.03
C LEU A 159 -10.71 15.60 -8.82
N GLU A 160 -10.38 16.17 -7.68
CA GLU A 160 -10.59 17.60 -7.42
C GLU A 160 -9.67 18.44 -8.27
N LYS A 161 -10.22 19.54 -8.80
CA LYS A 161 -9.50 20.53 -9.56
C LYS A 161 -9.25 21.76 -8.71
N VAL A 162 -8.00 22.21 -8.70
CA VAL A 162 -7.54 23.39 -7.98
C VAL A 162 -6.84 24.33 -8.94
N GLU A 163 -7.18 25.61 -8.90
CA GLU A 163 -6.45 26.66 -9.61
C GLU A 163 -5.19 26.99 -8.82
N ILE A 164 -4.06 27.07 -9.52
CA ILE A 164 -2.76 27.40 -8.93
C ILE A 164 -2.13 28.53 -9.74
N ASP A 165 -1.69 29.58 -9.06
CA ASP A 165 -0.93 30.66 -9.66
C ASP A 165 0.41 30.16 -10.20
N LEU A 166 0.80 30.64 -11.39
CA LEU A 166 2.09 30.36 -12.04
C LEU A 166 3.17 31.33 -11.56
N ASP A 167 3.22 31.55 -10.25
CA ASP A 167 4.20 32.38 -9.57
C ASP A 167 5.34 31.54 -8.94
N ASP A 168 6.16 32.17 -8.13
CA ASP A 168 7.31 31.53 -7.46
C ASP A 168 6.90 30.43 -6.44
N LEU A 169 5.63 30.37 -6.02
CA LEU A 169 5.11 29.36 -5.09
C LEU A 169 4.53 28.11 -5.78
N LEU A 170 4.57 28.03 -7.11
CA LEU A 170 4.03 26.90 -7.87
C LEU A 170 4.59 25.55 -7.38
N ALA A 171 5.89 25.46 -7.21
CA ALA A 171 6.56 24.23 -6.79
C ALA A 171 6.09 23.78 -5.38
N ASP A 172 5.99 24.71 -4.43
CA ASP A 172 5.53 24.43 -3.07
C ASP A 172 4.07 23.96 -3.06
N ASN A 173 3.21 24.59 -3.86
CA ASN A 173 1.81 24.19 -4.00
C ASN A 173 1.70 22.77 -4.55
N ILE A 174 2.48 22.40 -5.55
CA ILE A 174 2.48 21.04 -6.13
C ILE A 174 3.03 20.01 -5.13
N LEU A 175 4.09 20.33 -4.39
CA LEU A 175 4.63 19.45 -3.34
C LEU A 175 3.58 19.20 -2.23
N ASN A 176 2.84 20.22 -1.82
CA ASN A 176 1.76 20.09 -0.87
C ASN A 176 0.63 19.19 -1.38
N LEU A 177 0.20 19.35 -2.64
CA LEU A 177 -0.81 18.49 -3.27
C LEU A 177 -0.37 17.03 -3.33
N ILE A 178 0.90 16.76 -3.62
CA ILE A 178 1.47 15.40 -3.62
C ILE A 178 1.46 14.82 -2.21
N ALA A 179 1.86 15.60 -1.20
CA ALA A 179 1.85 15.15 0.18
C ALA A 179 0.42 14.83 0.68
N GLU A 180 -0.57 15.66 0.32
CA GLU A 180 -1.98 15.40 0.62
C GLU A 180 -2.51 14.16 -0.12
N TYR A 181 -2.10 13.98 -1.38
CA TYR A 181 -2.43 12.79 -2.17
C TYR A 181 -1.94 11.51 -1.49
N ASP A 182 -0.65 11.43 -1.13
CA ASP A 182 -0.07 10.26 -0.46
C ASP A 182 -0.71 10.02 0.90
N LYS A 183 -0.96 11.07 1.68
CA LYS A 183 -1.66 10.98 2.95
C LYS A 183 -3.07 10.41 2.80
N ASN A 184 -3.79 10.81 1.77
CA ASN A 184 -5.14 10.30 1.51
C ASN A 184 -5.14 8.82 1.11
N LEU A 185 -4.21 8.39 0.24
CA LEU A 185 -4.04 6.97 -0.09
C LEU A 185 -3.75 6.13 1.15
N ASN A 186 -2.80 6.57 1.97
CA ASN A 186 -2.46 5.90 3.22
C ASN A 186 -3.65 5.82 4.17
N SER A 187 -4.36 6.93 4.38
CA SER A 187 -5.53 6.95 5.27
C SER A 187 -6.65 6.02 4.79
N LYS A 188 -6.91 5.95 3.49
CA LYS A 188 -7.89 5.03 2.91
C LYS A 188 -7.50 3.57 3.14
N SER A 189 -6.22 3.23 2.97
CA SER A 189 -5.74 1.85 3.20
C SER A 189 -5.86 1.43 4.66
N TRP A 190 -5.50 2.30 5.60
CA TRP A 190 -5.67 2.01 7.02
C TRP A 190 -7.14 1.87 7.42
N ALA A 191 -8.01 2.76 6.96
CA ALA A 191 -9.44 2.67 7.21
C ALA A 191 -10.04 1.38 6.65
N PHE A 192 -9.60 0.95 5.46
CA PHE A 192 -10.00 -0.33 4.88
C PHE A 192 -9.56 -1.51 5.75
N LEU A 193 -8.30 -1.54 6.19
CA LEU A 193 -7.77 -2.59 7.05
C LEU A 193 -8.55 -2.67 8.38
N GLU A 194 -8.76 -1.54 9.06
CA GLU A 194 -9.49 -1.48 10.33
C GLU A 194 -10.95 -1.94 10.18
N ASP A 195 -11.61 -1.60 9.07
CA ASP A 195 -12.99 -2.02 8.81
C ASP A 195 -13.12 -3.51 8.47
N HIS A 196 -12.09 -4.12 7.90
CA HIS A 196 -12.11 -5.51 7.42
C HIS A 196 -11.52 -6.54 8.39
N VAL A 197 -11.11 -6.14 9.60
CA VAL A 197 -10.77 -7.05 10.69
C VAL A 197 -11.89 -7.05 11.71
N LYS A 198 -12.54 -8.20 11.94
CA LYS A 198 -13.65 -8.34 12.88
C LYS A 198 -13.32 -9.36 13.96
N PHE A 199 -13.62 -9.02 15.20
CA PHE A 199 -13.50 -9.93 16.32
C PHE A 199 -14.80 -10.73 16.53
N THR A 200 -14.68 -12.02 16.81
CA THR A 200 -15.78 -12.85 17.33
C THR A 200 -15.30 -13.81 18.41
N ALA A 201 -16.20 -14.14 19.34
CA ALA A 201 -16.03 -15.18 20.34
C ALA A 201 -16.86 -16.43 20.03
N ASP A 202 -17.58 -16.47 18.90
CA ASP A 202 -18.39 -17.61 18.46
C ASP A 202 -17.79 -18.22 17.19
N LEU A 203 -17.30 -19.46 17.31
CA LEU A 203 -16.68 -20.21 16.21
C LEU A 203 -17.64 -20.38 15.02
N ASN A 204 -18.95 -20.48 15.28
CA ASN A 204 -19.95 -20.66 14.21
C ASN A 204 -20.14 -19.39 13.35
N GLU A 205 -19.76 -18.21 13.84
CA GLU A 205 -19.81 -16.98 13.05
C GLU A 205 -18.64 -16.82 12.09
N VAL A 206 -17.51 -17.49 12.37
CA VAL A 206 -16.26 -17.32 11.60
C VAL A 206 -16.45 -17.56 10.11
N PRO A 207 -17.07 -18.68 9.64
CA PRO A 207 -17.23 -18.91 8.20
C PRO A 207 -18.03 -17.80 7.51
N LYS A 208 -19.10 -17.35 8.14
CA LYS A 208 -19.94 -16.29 7.58
C LYS A 208 -19.22 -14.96 7.47
N LEU A 209 -18.47 -14.56 8.50
CA LEU A 209 -17.69 -13.33 8.47
C LEU A 209 -16.63 -13.36 7.36
N ILE A 210 -15.97 -14.51 7.15
CA ILE A 210 -14.99 -14.68 6.08
C ILE A 210 -15.66 -14.64 4.69
N GLU A 211 -16.83 -15.26 4.53
CA GLU A 211 -17.62 -15.19 3.29
C GLU A 211 -18.08 -13.75 2.99
N ASP A 212 -18.36 -12.97 4.03
CA ASP A 212 -18.71 -11.54 3.93
C ASP A 212 -17.47 -10.65 3.65
N GLY A 213 -16.26 -11.23 3.53
CA GLY A 213 -15.03 -10.54 3.13
C GLY A 213 -14.19 -10.00 4.29
N TYR A 214 -14.37 -10.51 5.50
CA TYR A 214 -13.59 -10.09 6.67
C TYR A 214 -12.46 -11.06 7.00
N VAL A 215 -11.38 -10.54 7.53
CA VAL A 215 -10.41 -11.28 8.33
C VAL A 215 -10.96 -11.34 9.76
N VAL A 216 -10.98 -12.52 10.35
CA VAL A 216 -11.56 -12.70 11.68
C VAL A 216 -10.48 -12.84 12.73
N SER A 217 -10.55 -12.03 13.78
CA SER A 217 -9.73 -12.16 14.97
C SER A 217 -10.50 -12.88 16.08
N PHE A 218 -9.81 -13.73 16.84
CA PHE A 218 -10.41 -14.51 17.90
C PHE A 218 -9.39 -14.87 18.99
N ASN A 219 -9.87 -15.19 20.17
CA ASN A 219 -9.02 -15.61 21.29
C ASN A 219 -8.63 -17.09 21.15
N TRP A 220 -7.35 -17.41 21.33
CA TRP A 220 -6.79 -18.74 21.15
C TRP A 220 -5.89 -19.16 22.33
N CYS A 221 -5.99 -20.42 22.74
CA CYS A 221 -5.17 -21.01 23.80
C CYS A 221 -3.69 -21.23 23.38
N GLY A 222 -3.40 -21.23 22.07
CA GLY A 222 -2.07 -21.48 21.53
C GLY A 222 -1.70 -22.95 21.39
N ASP A 223 -2.65 -23.86 21.51
CA ASP A 223 -2.44 -25.29 21.30
C ASP A 223 -2.60 -25.64 19.81
N ASP A 224 -1.59 -26.29 19.22
CA ASP A 224 -1.57 -26.61 17.79
C ASP A 224 -2.71 -27.56 17.37
N ASP A 225 -3.10 -28.50 18.23
CA ASP A 225 -4.18 -29.42 17.90
C ASP A 225 -5.55 -28.72 17.99
N CYS A 226 -5.70 -27.78 18.92
CA CYS A 226 -6.86 -26.90 18.99
C CYS A 226 -6.94 -26.03 17.72
N GLY A 227 -5.81 -25.47 17.26
CA GLY A 227 -5.73 -24.68 16.02
C GLY A 227 -6.19 -25.49 14.80
N LYS A 228 -5.70 -26.71 14.61
CA LYS A 228 -6.12 -27.60 13.52
C LYS A 228 -7.62 -27.92 13.54
N GLN A 229 -8.21 -28.09 14.73
CA GLN A 229 -9.65 -28.31 14.84
C GLN A 229 -10.45 -27.07 14.42
N ILE A 230 -9.96 -25.86 14.73
CA ILE A 230 -10.57 -24.61 14.26
C ILE A 230 -10.54 -24.55 12.73
N GLU A 231 -9.40 -24.84 12.10
CA GLU A 231 -9.28 -24.88 10.65
C GLU A 231 -10.17 -25.93 9.98
N GLU A 232 -10.22 -27.14 10.54
CA GLU A 232 -11.08 -28.22 10.03
C GLU A 232 -12.57 -27.88 10.12
N GLU A 233 -13.02 -27.24 11.21
CA GLU A 233 -14.42 -26.90 11.42
C GLU A 233 -14.87 -25.68 10.61
N THR A 234 -13.99 -24.70 10.46
CA THR A 234 -14.30 -23.47 9.73
C THR A 234 -14.05 -23.61 8.24
N GLY A 235 -13.09 -24.45 7.83
CA GLY A 235 -12.65 -24.61 6.45
C GLY A 235 -11.72 -23.48 5.97
N TYR A 236 -11.10 -22.71 6.88
CA TYR A 236 -10.21 -21.59 6.59
C TYR A 236 -8.90 -21.71 7.36
N ASP A 237 -7.87 -20.97 6.91
CA ASP A 237 -6.53 -21.06 7.46
C ASP A 237 -6.30 -20.03 8.58
N ILE A 238 -5.72 -20.47 9.70
CA ILE A 238 -5.18 -19.57 10.72
C ILE A 238 -3.92 -18.92 10.18
N LEU A 239 -3.93 -17.60 10.05
CA LEU A 239 -2.79 -16.83 9.53
C LEU A 239 -1.63 -16.75 10.55
N GLY A 240 -1.96 -16.78 11.83
CA GLY A 240 -1.00 -16.73 12.93
C GLY A 240 -1.47 -15.93 14.14
N ILE A 241 -0.53 -15.67 15.03
CA ILE A 241 -0.75 -14.87 16.23
C ILE A 241 -0.66 -13.38 15.85
N TYR A 242 -1.71 -12.63 16.19
CA TYR A 242 -1.81 -11.20 16.01
C TYR A 242 -1.30 -10.43 17.24
N GLU A 243 -1.66 -10.92 18.44
CA GLU A 243 -1.31 -10.30 19.71
C GLU A 243 -1.13 -11.36 20.80
N GLU A 244 -0.16 -11.15 21.69
CA GLU A 244 -0.02 -11.94 22.91
C GLU A 244 -0.88 -11.35 24.02
N LEU A 245 -1.65 -12.18 24.71
CA LEU A 245 -2.51 -11.74 25.82
C LEU A 245 -1.78 -11.89 27.15
N ASP A 246 -1.99 -10.95 28.06
CA ASP A 246 -1.57 -11.10 29.43
C ASP A 246 -2.32 -12.27 30.08
N GLY A 247 -1.60 -13.16 30.76
CA GLY A 247 -2.14 -14.36 31.36
C GLY A 247 -3.25 -14.14 32.42
N GLU A 248 -3.50 -12.89 32.80
CA GLU A 248 -4.57 -12.48 33.73
C GLU A 248 -5.81 -11.92 33.03
N SER A 249 -5.86 -11.96 31.68
CA SER A 249 -6.95 -11.37 30.90
C SER A 249 -8.34 -11.96 31.18
N GLY A 250 -8.40 -13.20 31.66
CA GLY A 250 -9.67 -13.95 31.88
C GLY A 250 -10.41 -14.29 30.59
N LEU A 251 -9.80 -14.04 29.42
CA LEU A 251 -10.36 -14.36 28.11
C LEU A 251 -10.26 -15.89 27.85
N LYS A 252 -11.22 -16.41 27.11
CA LYS A 252 -11.32 -17.84 26.81
C LYS A 252 -11.11 -18.11 25.34
N CYS A 253 -10.46 -19.23 25.06
CA CYS A 253 -10.28 -19.74 23.70
C CYS A 253 -11.65 -20.02 23.06
N ILE A 254 -11.80 -19.61 21.81
CA ILE A 254 -13.04 -19.73 21.03
C ILE A 254 -13.48 -21.19 20.85
N LYS A 255 -12.56 -22.15 20.91
CA LYS A 255 -12.82 -23.58 20.62
C LYS A 255 -13.03 -24.40 21.87
N ASP A 256 -12.08 -24.43 22.80
CA ASP A 256 -12.03 -25.34 23.93
C ASP A 256 -12.42 -24.69 25.27
N GLY A 257 -12.52 -23.36 25.31
CA GLY A 257 -12.84 -22.61 26.53
C GLY A 257 -11.72 -22.57 27.57
N GLU A 258 -10.51 -23.04 27.23
CA GLU A 258 -9.31 -22.85 28.05
C GLU A 258 -8.86 -21.40 28.09
N ASP A 259 -7.94 -21.04 28.96
CA ASP A 259 -7.42 -19.68 29.04
C ASP A 259 -6.72 -19.30 27.75
N ALA A 260 -7.15 -18.20 27.14
CA ALA A 260 -6.54 -17.69 25.93
C ALA A 260 -5.20 -17.04 26.24
N LYS A 261 -4.20 -17.35 25.42
CA LYS A 261 -2.86 -16.75 25.46
C LYS A 261 -2.63 -15.76 24.34
N TYR A 262 -3.41 -15.86 23.28
CA TYR A 262 -3.20 -15.10 22.05
C TYR A 262 -4.53 -14.64 21.47
N VAL A 263 -4.47 -13.54 20.72
CA VAL A 263 -5.43 -13.23 19.66
C VAL A 263 -4.84 -13.77 18.37
N ALA A 264 -5.54 -14.64 17.68
CA ALA A 264 -5.16 -15.15 16.37
C ALA A 264 -6.03 -14.58 15.26
N LEU A 265 -5.53 -14.63 14.02
CA LEU A 265 -6.26 -14.25 12.82
C LEU A 265 -6.54 -15.48 11.96
N ILE A 266 -7.74 -15.54 11.38
CA ILE A 266 -8.16 -16.54 10.42
C ILE A 266 -8.83 -15.89 9.23
N ALA A 267 -8.54 -16.37 8.03
CA ALA A 267 -9.07 -15.78 6.81
C ALA A 267 -9.06 -16.78 5.64
N LYS A 268 -9.66 -16.36 4.54
CA LYS A 268 -9.45 -17.00 3.24
C LYS A 268 -8.18 -16.45 2.60
N THR A 269 -7.29 -17.35 2.18
CA THR A 269 -6.00 -17.03 1.55
C THR A 269 -6.04 -17.20 0.03
N TYR A 270 -5.12 -16.51 -0.69
CA TYR A 270 -4.89 -16.71 -2.13
C TYR A 270 -4.06 -17.97 -2.38
#